data_3b6baf68bb738643ec9d6818e9add7a0
#
_entry.id   3b6baf68bb738643ec9d6818e9add7a0
#
_cell.length_a   1.000
_cell.length_b   1.000
_cell.length_c   1.000
_cell.angle_alpha   90.00
_cell.angle_beta   90.00
_cell.angle_gamma   90.00
#
_symmetry.space_group_name_H-M   'P 1'
#
loop_
_entity.id
_entity.type
_entity.pdbx_description
1 polymer ?
#
loop_
_entity_poly.entity_id
_entity_poly.type
_entity_poly.pdbx_seq_one_letter_code
_entity_poly.pdbx_strand_id
1 'polypeptide(L)'
;MKNLVLIMLVTMMALSTEANLIENRSDSNDHRWIDLGLPSGTLWATMNVGASSPEDYGDYFAWGETSPKEVYSLSTYKWCKGAENTQTKYCSDSELGIVDNKKTLDPDDDAATINWGPSWSMPTEAQMQELITRCNWKASTMKGVKGYSVTGPNGATMFLPAALCRGDGPIDDIGWGGFYWSSESPGFIDASGGLTFGEAGASWAFLYRFGGCSVRPVRVLNK
;
A
#
# COMPACT_ATOMS: atom_id res chain seq x y z
N MET A 1 -3.18 -17.37 -46.61
CA MET A 1 -3.00 -16.01 -46.10
C MET A 1 -4.24 -15.47 -45.38
N LYS A 2 -5.44 -15.52 -45.95
CA LYS A 2 -6.67 -14.99 -45.29
C LYS A 2 -7.00 -15.63 -43.94
N ASN A 3 -6.78 -16.94 -43.77
CA ASN A 3 -7.08 -17.64 -42.51
C ASN A 3 -6.06 -17.33 -41.38
N LEU A 4 -4.81 -17.01 -41.73
CA LEU A 4 -3.77 -16.65 -40.76
C LEU A 4 -4.01 -15.26 -40.20
N VAL A 5 -4.47 -14.31 -41.01
CA VAL A 5 -4.81 -12.95 -40.60
C VAL A 5 -6.05 -12.95 -39.70
N LEU A 6 -7.04 -13.81 -39.95
CA LEU A 6 -8.24 -13.94 -39.17
C LEU A 6 -7.93 -14.52 -37.76
N ILE A 7 -7.05 -15.53 -37.65
CA ILE A 7 -6.62 -16.12 -36.38
C ILE A 7 -5.83 -15.08 -35.56
N MET A 8 -4.95 -14.30 -36.22
CA MET A 8 -4.23 -13.21 -35.49
C MET A 8 -5.15 -12.09 -35.01
N LEU A 9 -6.17 -11.71 -35.77
CA LEU A 9 -7.16 -10.72 -35.31
C LEU A 9 -8.02 -11.24 -34.17
N VAL A 10 -8.43 -12.50 -34.20
CA VAL A 10 -9.25 -13.10 -33.12
C VAL A 10 -8.42 -13.25 -31.84
N THR A 11 -7.13 -13.63 -31.93
CA THR A 11 -6.25 -13.68 -30.77
C THR A 11 -5.92 -12.30 -30.21
N MET A 12 -5.74 -11.28 -31.03
CA MET A 12 -5.57 -9.90 -30.58
C MET A 12 -6.83 -9.34 -29.91
N MET A 13 -8.02 -9.64 -30.44
CA MET A 13 -9.29 -9.25 -29.80
C MET A 13 -9.55 -9.98 -28.50
N ALA A 14 -9.20 -11.25 -28.39
CA ALA A 14 -9.33 -12.02 -27.13
C ALA A 14 -8.38 -11.50 -26.06
N LEU A 15 -7.12 -11.21 -26.42
CA LEU A 15 -6.14 -10.59 -25.52
C LEU A 15 -6.57 -9.18 -25.06
N SER A 16 -7.20 -8.38 -25.93
CA SER A 16 -7.70 -7.06 -25.57
C SER A 16 -8.96 -7.11 -24.69
N THR A 17 -9.81 -8.13 -24.83
CA THR A 17 -10.98 -8.33 -23.97
C THR A 17 -10.61 -8.87 -22.60
N GLU A 18 -9.61 -9.74 -22.47
CA GLU A 18 -9.10 -10.20 -21.17
C GLU A 18 -8.37 -9.08 -20.42
N ALA A 19 -7.56 -8.28 -21.09
CA ALA A 19 -6.94 -7.08 -20.50
C ALA A 19 -7.99 -6.08 -20.02
N ASN A 20 -9.05 -5.81 -20.79
CA ASN A 20 -10.16 -4.95 -20.36
C ASN A 20 -11.02 -5.56 -19.24
N LEU A 21 -11.11 -6.90 -19.13
CA LEU A 21 -11.80 -7.56 -18.02
C LEU A 21 -11.01 -7.48 -16.71
N ILE A 22 -9.69 -7.37 -16.77
CA ILE A 22 -8.82 -7.18 -15.60
C ILE A 22 -8.93 -5.75 -15.06
N GLU A 23 -9.09 -4.75 -15.94
CA GLU A 23 -9.19 -3.33 -15.55
C GLU A 23 -10.56 -2.91 -14.98
N ASN A 24 -11.61 -3.73 -15.08
CA ASN A 24 -12.98 -3.37 -14.68
C ASN A 24 -13.51 -4.15 -13.46
N ARG A 25 -12.66 -4.73 -12.65
CA ARG A 25 -13.08 -5.35 -11.39
C ARG A 25 -13.20 -4.28 -10.32
N SER A 26 -14.40 -4.09 -9.79
CA SER A 26 -14.67 -3.19 -8.66
C SER A 26 -15.63 -3.85 -7.67
N ASP A 27 -15.63 -3.34 -6.43
CA ASP A 27 -16.65 -3.68 -5.43
C ASP A 27 -17.90 -2.80 -5.58
N SER A 28 -18.86 -2.95 -4.67
CA SER A 28 -20.11 -2.17 -4.67
C SER A 28 -19.91 -0.66 -4.46
N ASN A 29 -18.72 -0.24 -4.01
CA ASN A 29 -18.35 1.15 -3.77
C ASN A 29 -17.40 1.69 -4.85
N ASP A 30 -17.27 0.97 -5.99
CA ASP A 30 -16.37 1.28 -7.12
C ASP A 30 -14.86 1.27 -6.78
N HIS A 31 -14.47 0.62 -5.68
CA HIS A 31 -13.06 0.38 -5.42
C HIS A 31 -12.53 -0.69 -6.37
N ARG A 32 -11.55 -0.32 -7.17
CA ARG A 32 -11.00 -1.18 -8.24
C ARG A 32 -9.73 -1.89 -7.80
N TRP A 33 -9.53 -3.09 -8.33
CA TRP A 33 -8.33 -3.87 -8.07
C TRP A 33 -7.76 -4.49 -9.34
N ILE A 34 -6.50 -4.86 -9.26
CA ILE A 34 -5.76 -5.53 -10.31
C ILE A 34 -5.14 -6.82 -9.78
N ASP A 35 -5.21 -7.87 -10.58
CA ASP A 35 -4.47 -9.12 -10.39
C ASP A 35 -3.12 -8.99 -11.11
N LEU A 36 -2.04 -8.98 -10.36
CA LEU A 36 -0.68 -8.92 -10.89
C LEU A 36 -0.09 -10.31 -11.20
N GLY A 37 -0.86 -11.39 -11.00
CA GLY A 37 -0.39 -12.77 -11.17
C GLY A 37 0.61 -13.18 -10.09
N LEU A 38 0.49 -12.62 -8.88
CA LEU A 38 1.35 -12.97 -7.76
C LEU A 38 1.01 -14.35 -7.19
N PRO A 39 2.00 -15.16 -6.75
CA PRO A 39 1.77 -16.49 -6.20
C PRO A 39 0.79 -16.55 -5.02
N SER A 40 0.74 -15.51 -4.19
CA SER A 40 -0.22 -15.42 -3.08
C SER A 40 -1.67 -15.27 -3.53
N GLY A 41 -1.91 -14.86 -4.79
CA GLY A 41 -3.23 -14.47 -5.28
C GLY A 41 -3.71 -13.12 -4.73
N THR A 42 -2.81 -12.32 -4.13
CA THR A 42 -3.13 -10.98 -3.63
C THR A 42 -3.56 -10.07 -4.77
N LEU A 43 -4.72 -9.44 -4.59
CA LEU A 43 -5.24 -8.41 -5.49
C LEU A 43 -4.93 -7.04 -4.89
N TRP A 44 -4.32 -6.17 -5.68
CA TRP A 44 -3.92 -4.83 -5.25
C TRP A 44 -4.94 -3.80 -5.71
N ALA A 45 -5.30 -2.88 -4.82
CA ALA A 45 -6.11 -1.74 -5.20
C ALA A 45 -5.41 -0.90 -6.28
N THR A 46 -6.17 -0.30 -7.19
CA THR A 46 -5.62 0.58 -8.23
C THR A 46 -5.33 1.99 -7.73
N MET A 47 -5.87 2.36 -6.55
CA MET A 47 -5.74 3.68 -5.92
C MET A 47 -5.40 3.55 -4.44
N ASN A 48 -4.88 4.61 -3.84
CA ASN A 48 -4.69 4.72 -2.39
C ASN A 48 -6.03 4.98 -1.68
N VAL A 49 -6.10 4.74 -0.37
CA VAL A 49 -7.23 5.18 0.44
C VAL A 49 -7.35 6.70 0.36
N GLY A 50 -8.57 7.21 0.14
CA GLY A 50 -8.85 8.65 -0.03
C GLY A 50 -8.52 9.22 -1.41
N ALA A 51 -7.90 8.44 -2.32
CA ALA A 51 -7.60 8.88 -3.67
C ALA A 51 -8.81 8.77 -4.60
N SER A 52 -8.90 9.70 -5.57
CA SER A 52 -9.92 9.73 -6.62
C SER A 52 -9.42 9.16 -7.96
N SER A 53 -8.10 8.96 -8.09
CA SER A 53 -7.46 8.42 -9.30
C SER A 53 -6.15 7.71 -8.95
N PRO A 54 -5.59 6.86 -9.86
CA PRO A 54 -4.36 6.10 -9.57
C PRO A 54 -3.13 6.95 -9.26
N GLU A 55 -3.04 8.16 -9.79
CA GLU A 55 -1.94 9.11 -9.58
C GLU A 55 -2.11 9.99 -8.34
N ASP A 56 -3.29 10.00 -7.73
CA ASP A 56 -3.56 10.77 -6.53
C ASP A 56 -2.90 10.11 -5.30
N TYR A 57 -2.31 10.93 -4.43
CA TYR A 57 -1.66 10.45 -3.21
C TYR A 57 -2.64 9.88 -2.19
N GLY A 58 -3.90 10.32 -2.24
CA GLY A 58 -4.92 9.97 -1.26
C GLY A 58 -4.66 10.59 0.11
N ASP A 59 -5.28 10.00 1.11
CA ASP A 59 -5.12 10.38 2.51
C ASP A 59 -3.85 9.78 3.12
N TYR A 60 -3.36 10.45 4.16
CA TYR A 60 -2.23 9.98 4.96
C TYR A 60 -2.73 9.51 6.32
N PHE A 61 -2.15 8.42 6.82
CA PHE A 61 -2.54 7.81 8.09
C PHE A 61 -1.31 7.57 8.95
N ALA A 62 -1.40 7.88 10.25
CA ALA A 62 -0.45 7.31 11.19
C ALA A 62 -0.76 5.82 11.37
N TRP A 63 0.24 5.00 11.67
CA TRP A 63 0.06 3.55 11.72
C TRP A 63 -0.94 3.14 12.81
N GLY A 64 -1.96 2.37 12.43
CA GLY A 64 -3.06 2.00 13.32
C GLY A 64 -4.08 3.11 13.61
N GLU A 65 -4.05 4.19 12.84
CA GLU A 65 -5.10 5.21 12.80
C GLU A 65 -5.89 5.11 11.50
N THR A 66 -7.18 5.35 11.56
CA THR A 66 -8.12 5.12 10.46
C THR A 66 -8.72 6.39 9.88
N SER A 67 -8.30 7.55 10.39
CA SER A 67 -8.67 8.87 9.89
C SER A 67 -7.43 9.73 9.64
N PRO A 68 -7.41 10.52 8.55
CA PRO A 68 -6.35 11.49 8.31
C PRO A 68 -6.39 12.61 9.36
N LYS A 69 -5.26 13.29 9.55
CA LYS A 69 -5.13 14.43 10.44
C LYS A 69 -4.14 15.46 9.87
N GLU A 70 -4.11 16.64 10.44
CA GLU A 70 -3.25 17.72 9.96
C GLU A 70 -1.81 17.60 10.48
N VAL A 71 -1.64 17.15 11.73
CA VAL A 71 -0.34 17.06 12.40
C VAL A 71 0.01 15.61 12.71
N TYR A 72 1.13 15.16 12.18
CA TYR A 72 1.69 13.82 12.38
C TYR A 72 2.92 13.91 13.27
N SER A 73 2.74 13.74 14.56
CA SER A 73 3.77 13.80 15.58
C SER A 73 3.49 12.81 16.70
N LEU A 74 4.49 12.54 17.52
CA LEU A 74 4.34 11.68 18.69
C LEU A 74 3.25 12.19 19.66
N SER A 75 3.12 13.51 19.81
CA SER A 75 2.11 14.14 20.69
C SER A 75 0.67 13.97 20.19
N THR A 76 0.47 13.71 18.91
CA THR A 76 -0.86 13.52 18.31
C THR A 76 -1.16 12.05 17.98
N TYR A 77 -0.20 11.15 18.24
CA TYR A 77 -0.36 9.73 17.92
C TYR A 77 -1.28 9.02 18.92
N LYS A 78 -2.31 8.36 18.39
CA LYS A 78 -3.38 7.69 19.15
C LYS A 78 -2.84 6.65 20.13
N TRP A 79 -1.79 5.92 19.75
CA TRP A 79 -1.31 4.76 20.48
C TRP A 79 -0.14 5.07 21.43
N CYS A 80 0.09 6.35 21.72
CA CYS A 80 0.99 6.77 22.80
C CYS A 80 0.39 7.97 23.54
N LYS A 81 1.02 8.33 24.68
CA LYS A 81 0.61 9.49 25.49
C LYS A 81 1.58 10.67 25.31
N GLY A 82 2.09 10.84 24.08
CA GLY A 82 2.95 11.95 23.74
C GLY A 82 4.46 11.75 24.00
N ALA A 83 4.87 10.53 24.42
CA ALA A 83 6.27 10.17 24.61
C ALA A 83 6.54 8.73 24.11
N GLU A 84 7.75 8.45 23.65
CA GLU A 84 8.14 7.16 23.04
C GLU A 84 7.88 5.94 23.93
N ASN A 85 8.07 6.10 25.24
CA ASN A 85 7.89 5.03 26.23
C ASN A 85 6.47 4.97 26.82
N THR A 86 5.48 5.50 26.12
CA THR A 86 4.09 5.55 26.59
C THR A 86 3.12 4.86 25.65
N GLN A 87 3.58 3.86 24.90
CA GLN A 87 2.74 3.10 23.98
C GLN A 87 1.61 2.39 24.71
N THR A 88 0.41 2.46 24.16
CA THR A 88 -0.80 1.89 24.78
C THR A 88 -1.30 0.65 24.07
N LYS A 89 -0.81 0.35 22.85
CA LYS A 89 -1.18 -0.80 22.04
C LYS A 89 -0.07 -1.17 21.06
N TYR A 90 -0.04 -2.42 20.58
CA TYR A 90 0.94 -2.95 19.65
C TYR A 90 2.38 -2.87 20.16
N CYS A 91 2.55 -3.20 21.44
CA CYS A 91 3.81 -3.12 22.15
C CYS A 91 4.22 -4.51 22.66
N SER A 92 5.48 -4.88 22.46
CA SER A 92 6.06 -6.12 23.00
C SER A 92 7.24 -5.87 23.94
N ASP A 93 7.51 -4.60 24.29
CA ASP A 93 8.58 -4.19 25.18
C ASP A 93 8.03 -3.31 26.30
N SER A 94 8.22 -3.74 27.54
CA SER A 94 7.76 -3.02 28.74
C SER A 94 8.45 -1.68 28.97
N GLU A 95 9.62 -1.45 28.36
CA GLU A 95 10.30 -0.15 28.41
C GLU A 95 9.63 0.87 27.48
N LEU A 96 8.86 0.41 26.49
CA LEU A 96 8.16 1.26 25.53
C LEU A 96 6.69 1.52 25.90
N GLY A 97 6.10 0.71 26.79
CA GLY A 97 4.72 0.92 27.20
C GLY A 97 3.97 -0.31 27.70
N ILE A 98 2.66 -0.35 27.43
CA ILE A 98 1.78 -1.45 27.83
C ILE A 98 1.95 -2.62 26.86
N VAL A 99 2.48 -3.74 27.38
CA VAL A 99 2.74 -4.94 26.56
C VAL A 99 1.42 -5.67 26.27
N ASP A 100 1.07 -5.77 24.99
CA ASP A 100 -0.04 -6.59 24.47
C ASP A 100 0.43 -7.67 23.47
N ASN A 101 1.72 -7.63 23.08
CA ASN A 101 2.37 -8.53 22.12
C ASN A 101 1.70 -8.59 20.75
N LYS A 102 0.82 -7.65 20.41
CA LYS A 102 0.21 -7.57 19.08
C LYS A 102 1.20 -6.98 18.08
N LYS A 103 1.36 -7.66 16.96
CA LYS A 103 2.27 -7.25 15.87
C LYS A 103 1.53 -6.93 14.57
N THR A 104 0.25 -7.26 14.50
CA THR A 104 -0.61 -7.00 13.34
C THR A 104 -1.78 -6.15 13.79
N LEU A 105 -2.18 -5.19 12.96
CA LEU A 105 -3.33 -4.34 13.25
C LEU A 105 -4.60 -5.17 13.43
N ASP A 106 -5.38 -4.81 14.46
CA ASP A 106 -6.77 -5.26 14.54
C ASP A 106 -7.57 -4.62 13.38
N PRO A 107 -8.64 -5.27 12.89
CA PRO A 107 -9.45 -4.71 11.79
C PRO A 107 -9.98 -3.30 12.05
N ASP A 108 -10.28 -2.95 13.32
CA ASP A 108 -10.77 -1.63 13.72
C ASP A 108 -9.69 -0.53 13.65
N ASP A 109 -8.42 -0.91 13.52
CA ASP A 109 -7.28 -0.02 13.42
C ASP A 109 -6.61 -0.08 12.04
N ASP A 110 -7.16 -0.86 11.12
CA ASP A 110 -6.71 -0.97 9.74
C ASP A 110 -7.42 0.09 8.87
N ALA A 111 -6.66 1.05 8.36
CA ALA A 111 -7.22 2.15 7.57
C ALA A 111 -7.90 1.69 6.27
N ALA A 112 -7.43 0.62 5.64
CA ALA A 112 -8.07 0.07 4.45
C ALA A 112 -9.40 -0.60 4.81
N THR A 113 -9.42 -1.41 5.88
CA THR A 113 -10.63 -2.09 6.35
C THR A 113 -11.73 -1.10 6.75
N ILE A 114 -11.38 -0.05 7.51
CA ILE A 114 -12.38 0.92 7.99
C ILE A 114 -12.91 1.80 6.87
N ASN A 115 -12.04 2.26 5.95
CA ASN A 115 -12.46 3.19 4.90
C ASN A 115 -13.10 2.50 3.69
N TRP A 116 -12.70 1.26 3.37
CA TRP A 116 -13.15 0.54 2.16
C TRP A 116 -14.00 -0.70 2.47
N GLY A 117 -14.13 -1.08 3.73
CA GLY A 117 -14.91 -2.22 4.18
C GLY A 117 -14.11 -3.51 4.36
N PRO A 118 -14.71 -4.54 4.99
CA PRO A 118 -14.02 -5.72 5.53
C PRO A 118 -13.42 -6.67 4.49
N SER A 119 -13.68 -6.45 3.21
CA SER A 119 -13.03 -7.21 2.13
C SER A 119 -11.67 -6.65 1.74
N TRP A 120 -11.28 -5.52 2.32
CA TRP A 120 -10.02 -4.83 2.10
C TRP A 120 -9.20 -4.79 3.39
N SER A 121 -7.89 -4.80 3.26
CA SER A 121 -6.95 -4.62 4.36
C SER A 121 -5.70 -3.90 3.92
N MET A 122 -4.94 -3.39 4.86
CA MET A 122 -3.56 -3.01 4.60
C MET A 122 -2.73 -4.26 4.29
N PRO A 123 -1.76 -4.18 3.37
CA PRO A 123 -0.95 -5.33 3.01
C PRO A 123 -0.05 -5.78 4.18
N THR A 124 0.17 -7.08 4.28
CA THR A 124 1.18 -7.66 5.19
C THR A 124 2.60 -7.44 4.65
N GLU A 125 3.61 -7.63 5.50
CA GLU A 125 5.02 -7.64 5.07
C GLU A 125 5.25 -8.65 3.93
N ALA A 126 4.71 -9.87 4.07
CA ALA A 126 4.86 -10.91 3.07
C ALA A 126 4.31 -10.50 1.70
N GLN A 127 3.15 -9.83 1.65
CA GLN A 127 2.55 -9.32 0.41
C GLN A 127 3.37 -8.19 -0.20
N MET A 128 3.92 -7.29 0.61
CA MET A 128 4.81 -6.23 0.13
C MET A 128 6.15 -6.79 -0.37
N GLN A 129 6.76 -7.75 0.34
CA GLN A 129 7.97 -8.43 -0.09
C GLN A 129 7.76 -9.18 -1.42
N GLU A 130 6.61 -9.81 -1.58
CA GLU A 130 6.25 -10.46 -2.84
C GLU A 130 6.15 -9.44 -3.98
N LEU A 131 5.48 -8.30 -3.75
CA LEU A 131 5.38 -7.20 -4.72
C LEU A 131 6.77 -6.68 -5.12
N ILE A 132 7.66 -6.44 -4.13
CA ILE A 132 9.03 -5.96 -4.35
C ILE A 132 9.84 -6.95 -5.21
N THR A 133 9.73 -8.25 -4.89
CA THR A 133 10.65 -9.26 -5.46
C THR A 133 10.12 -9.92 -6.72
N ARG A 134 8.81 -9.91 -6.98
CA ARG A 134 8.18 -10.61 -8.11
C ARG A 134 7.75 -9.69 -9.25
N CYS A 135 7.65 -8.40 -9.01
CA CYS A 135 7.22 -7.44 -10.01
C CYS A 135 8.42 -6.69 -10.62
N ASN A 136 8.21 -6.20 -11.84
CA ASN A 136 9.15 -5.28 -12.47
C ASN A 136 8.78 -3.84 -12.13
N TRP A 137 9.72 -3.11 -11.54
CA TRP A 137 9.57 -1.73 -11.09
C TRP A 137 10.21 -0.79 -12.09
N LYS A 138 9.44 0.11 -12.68
CA LYS A 138 9.92 1.13 -13.62
C LYS A 138 9.49 2.51 -13.16
N ALA A 139 10.45 3.39 -12.89
CA ALA A 139 10.18 4.79 -12.62
C ALA A 139 9.38 5.40 -13.77
N SER A 140 8.30 6.07 -13.46
CA SER A 140 7.37 6.62 -14.44
C SER A 140 6.65 7.87 -13.91
N THR A 141 5.90 8.51 -14.80
CA THR A 141 5.07 9.67 -14.47
C THR A 141 3.68 9.45 -15.04
N MET A 142 2.65 9.60 -14.21
CA MET A 142 1.25 9.53 -14.62
C MET A 142 0.58 10.87 -14.38
N LYS A 143 0.05 11.49 -15.42
CA LYS A 143 -0.57 12.84 -15.38
C LYS A 143 0.24 13.89 -14.61
N GLY A 144 1.56 13.85 -14.74
CA GLY A 144 2.49 14.78 -14.09
C GLY A 144 2.98 14.36 -12.70
N VAL A 145 2.40 13.34 -12.09
CA VAL A 145 2.81 12.79 -10.79
C VAL A 145 3.88 11.73 -10.98
N LYS A 146 5.04 11.90 -10.34
CA LYS A 146 6.12 10.90 -10.31
C LYS A 146 5.70 9.69 -9.49
N GLY A 147 6.20 8.51 -9.84
CA GLY A 147 5.95 7.26 -9.15
C GLY A 147 6.59 6.09 -9.85
N TYR A 148 6.07 4.91 -9.60
CA TYR A 148 6.48 3.68 -10.26
C TYR A 148 5.31 2.98 -10.96
N SER A 149 5.55 2.53 -12.20
CA SER A 149 4.76 1.48 -12.84
C SER A 149 5.29 0.14 -12.35
N VAL A 150 4.43 -0.63 -11.69
CA VAL A 150 4.74 -1.93 -11.11
C VAL A 150 4.03 -2.99 -11.92
N THR A 151 4.80 -3.78 -12.69
CA THR A 151 4.27 -4.79 -13.60
C THR A 151 4.46 -6.18 -13.02
N GLY A 152 3.37 -6.90 -12.84
CA GLY A 152 3.35 -8.26 -12.32
C GLY A 152 3.79 -9.32 -13.32
N PRO A 153 3.97 -10.58 -12.88
CA PRO A 153 4.35 -11.71 -13.74
C PRO A 153 3.41 -11.97 -14.91
N ASN A 154 2.13 -11.64 -14.78
CA ASN A 154 1.12 -11.80 -15.84
C ASN A 154 1.08 -10.62 -16.83
N GLY A 155 1.94 -9.60 -16.65
CA GLY A 155 2.00 -8.41 -17.52
C GLY A 155 1.05 -7.29 -17.11
N ALA A 156 0.15 -7.50 -16.15
CA ALA A 156 -0.69 -6.45 -15.61
C ALA A 156 0.14 -5.41 -14.84
N THR A 157 -0.25 -4.14 -14.92
CA THR A 157 0.54 -3.04 -14.36
C THR A 157 -0.32 -2.12 -13.51
N MET A 158 0.14 -1.77 -12.31
CA MET A 158 -0.43 -0.70 -11.49
C MET A 158 0.56 0.46 -11.37
N PHE A 159 0.05 1.63 -10.99
CA PHE A 159 0.86 2.81 -10.67
C PHE A 159 0.86 3.06 -9.16
N LEU A 160 2.05 3.28 -8.60
CA LEU A 160 2.25 3.73 -7.22
C LEU A 160 2.82 5.15 -7.25
N PRO A 161 2.05 6.18 -6.87
CA PRO A 161 2.55 7.55 -6.82
C PRO A 161 3.60 7.73 -5.71
N ALA A 162 4.55 8.63 -5.94
CA ALA A 162 5.61 8.97 -4.98
C ALA A 162 5.04 9.84 -3.86
N ALA A 163 4.19 9.25 -3.04
CA ALA A 163 3.57 9.88 -1.88
C ALA A 163 4.55 9.81 -0.70
N LEU A 164 5.28 10.90 -0.49
CA LEU A 164 6.15 11.06 0.68
C LEU A 164 5.33 10.97 1.97
N CYS A 165 5.94 10.55 3.08
CA CYS A 165 5.30 10.62 4.38
C CYS A 165 5.18 12.05 4.88
N ARG A 166 4.25 12.29 5.82
CA ARG A 166 4.08 13.54 6.57
C ARG A 166 4.50 13.33 8.02
N GLY A 167 5.14 14.32 8.64
CA GLY A 167 5.52 14.28 10.06
C GLY A 167 6.80 15.05 10.35
N ASP A 168 7.15 15.17 11.63
CA ASP A 168 8.31 15.90 12.14
C ASP A 168 9.66 15.14 11.96
N GLY A 169 9.77 14.24 10.99
CA GLY A 169 10.97 13.43 10.75
C GLY A 169 11.79 13.88 9.53
N PRO A 170 13.05 13.45 9.41
CA PRO A 170 13.99 13.87 8.37
C PRO A 170 13.67 13.23 6.99
N ILE A 171 12.43 13.35 6.54
CA ILE A 171 11.99 12.80 5.24
C ILE A 171 12.25 13.79 4.11
N ASP A 172 12.59 15.05 4.45
CA ASP A 172 12.77 16.13 3.49
C ASP A 172 13.96 15.96 2.54
N ASP A 173 14.92 15.09 2.83
CA ASP A 173 16.16 14.91 2.05
C ASP A 173 16.14 13.73 1.05
N ILE A 174 15.02 12.99 0.90
CA ILE A 174 14.98 11.76 0.08
C ILE A 174 14.68 12.06 -1.41
N GLY A 175 14.64 13.32 -1.81
CA GLY A 175 14.32 13.68 -3.20
C GLY A 175 12.86 13.39 -3.54
N TRP A 176 12.60 12.40 -4.40
CA TRP A 176 11.26 11.88 -4.65
C TRP A 176 11.19 10.41 -4.20
N GLY A 177 10.06 10.04 -3.60
CA GLY A 177 9.88 8.67 -3.12
C GLY A 177 8.45 8.39 -2.67
N GLY A 178 8.15 7.14 -2.44
CA GLY A 178 6.87 6.68 -1.90
C GLY A 178 7.07 5.89 -0.62
N PHE A 179 6.13 6.06 0.32
CA PHE A 179 6.07 5.31 1.56
C PHE A 179 4.65 4.81 1.76
N TYR A 180 4.51 3.51 2.02
CA TYR A 180 3.22 2.85 2.14
C TYR A 180 3.22 1.92 3.34
N TRP A 181 2.27 2.10 4.24
CA TRP A 181 2.14 1.28 5.43
C TRP A 181 1.80 -0.17 5.13
N SER A 182 2.42 -1.10 5.88
CA SER A 182 1.91 -2.45 6.07
C SER A 182 1.04 -2.54 7.32
N SER A 183 0.30 -3.64 7.46
CA SER A 183 -0.47 -3.96 8.66
C SER A 183 0.37 -4.48 9.82
N GLU A 184 1.71 -4.59 9.68
CA GLU A 184 2.56 -5.30 10.62
C GLU A 184 3.66 -4.42 11.21
N SER A 185 4.00 -4.71 12.47
CA SER A 185 5.04 -4.04 13.24
C SER A 185 5.90 -5.06 13.97
N PRO A 186 7.21 -4.82 14.15
CA PRO A 186 8.05 -5.67 14.98
C PRO A 186 7.65 -5.67 16.46
N GLY A 187 6.96 -4.62 16.94
CA GLY A 187 6.43 -4.50 18.29
C GLY A 187 7.44 -4.04 19.35
N PHE A 188 8.73 -4.10 19.09
CA PHE A 188 9.81 -3.78 20.04
C PHE A 188 10.50 -2.44 19.78
N ILE A 189 10.02 -1.68 18.81
CA ILE A 189 10.47 -0.32 18.48
C ILE A 189 9.26 0.58 18.19
N ASP A 190 9.45 1.88 18.24
CA ASP A 190 8.43 2.88 17.90
C ASP A 190 8.25 3.07 16.38
N ALA A 191 8.40 1.98 15.62
CA ALA A 191 8.28 1.95 14.19
C ALA A 191 7.43 0.77 13.71
N SER A 192 6.90 0.88 12.51
CA SER A 192 6.21 -0.19 11.81
C SER A 192 6.75 -0.36 10.40
N GLY A 193 6.55 -1.53 9.84
CA GLY A 193 7.05 -1.86 8.53
C GLY A 193 6.26 -1.23 7.39
N GLY A 194 6.92 -0.99 6.28
CA GLY A 194 6.29 -0.47 5.07
C GLY A 194 7.14 -0.63 3.83
N LEU A 195 6.49 -0.47 2.70
CA LEU A 195 7.13 -0.37 1.40
C LEU A 195 7.66 1.05 1.21
N THR A 196 8.92 1.16 0.85
CA THR A 196 9.52 2.42 0.38
C THR A 196 10.07 2.25 -1.03
N PHE A 197 10.08 3.33 -1.80
CA PHE A 197 10.77 3.38 -3.07
C PHE A 197 11.26 4.80 -3.38
N GLY A 198 12.31 4.89 -4.18
CA GLY A 198 12.92 6.12 -4.61
C GLY A 198 13.91 5.83 -5.75
N GLU A 199 14.92 6.69 -5.95
CA GLU A 199 15.90 6.50 -7.03
C GLU A 199 16.63 5.15 -6.98
N ALA A 200 16.82 4.59 -5.79
CA ALA A 200 17.47 3.29 -5.58
C ALA A 200 16.56 2.08 -5.86
N GLY A 201 15.28 2.30 -6.20
CA GLY A 201 14.29 1.24 -6.39
C GLY A 201 13.38 1.05 -5.18
N ALA A 202 12.72 -0.12 -5.11
CA ALA A 202 11.78 -0.45 -4.04
C ALA A 202 12.44 -1.34 -2.98
N SER A 203 12.14 -1.09 -1.71
CA SER A 203 12.63 -1.85 -0.57
C SER A 203 11.64 -1.85 0.59
N TRP A 204 11.88 -2.71 1.56
CA TRP A 204 11.21 -2.70 2.86
C TRP A 204 11.93 -1.75 3.80
N ALA A 205 11.18 -0.96 4.56
CA ALA A 205 11.72 -0.05 5.55
C ALA A 205 10.86 -0.02 6.82
N PHE A 206 11.45 0.47 7.91
CA PHE A 206 10.72 0.81 9.13
C PHE A 206 10.53 2.32 9.21
N LEU A 207 9.33 2.72 9.57
CA LEU A 207 8.91 4.12 9.65
C LEU A 207 8.32 4.38 11.04
N TYR A 208 8.55 5.58 11.59
CA TYR A 208 7.94 5.97 12.85
C TYR A 208 6.42 5.90 12.75
N ARG A 209 5.76 5.21 13.69
CA ARG A 209 4.31 4.95 13.67
C ARG A 209 3.46 6.21 13.65
N PHE A 210 3.95 7.28 14.24
CA PHE A 210 3.26 8.58 14.26
C PHE A 210 3.32 9.33 12.92
N GLY A 211 4.20 8.94 12.00
CA GLY A 211 4.28 9.51 10.67
C GLY A 211 3.05 9.20 9.82
N GLY A 212 2.62 10.15 9.02
CA GLY A 212 1.51 9.98 8.10
C GLY A 212 1.98 9.44 6.77
N CYS A 213 1.67 8.19 6.43
CA CYS A 213 2.00 7.60 5.13
C CYS A 213 0.75 7.11 4.41
N SER A 214 0.86 6.93 3.09
CA SER A 214 -0.22 6.41 2.26
C SER A 214 -0.52 4.94 2.56
N VAL A 215 -1.75 4.54 2.26
CA VAL A 215 -2.21 3.15 2.34
C VAL A 215 -2.67 2.70 0.95
N ARG A 216 -2.04 1.63 0.42
CA ARG A 216 -2.48 0.93 -0.77
C ARG A 216 -3.17 -0.37 -0.35
N PRO A 217 -4.50 -0.45 -0.43
CA PRO A 217 -5.25 -1.62 0.00
C PRO A 217 -4.95 -2.88 -0.82
N VAL A 218 -5.13 -4.02 -0.17
CA VAL A 218 -5.13 -5.33 -0.80
C VAL A 218 -6.40 -6.11 -0.42
N ARG A 219 -6.69 -7.13 -1.20
CA ARG A 219 -7.70 -8.13 -0.87
C ARG A 219 -7.27 -9.50 -1.37
N VAL A 220 -7.77 -10.55 -0.73
CA VAL A 220 -7.63 -11.93 -1.20
C VAL A 220 -9.03 -12.44 -1.52
N LEU A 221 -9.23 -12.96 -2.73
CA LEU A 221 -10.50 -13.62 -3.05
C LEU A 221 -10.57 -14.90 -2.22
N ASN A 222 -11.57 -14.97 -1.33
CA ASN A 222 -11.88 -16.25 -0.66
C ASN A 222 -12.21 -17.27 -1.76
N LYS A 223 -11.41 -18.32 -1.82
CA LYS A 223 -11.64 -19.46 -2.71
C LYS A 223 -12.84 -20.26 -2.28
#